data_d0e6b5a0dded4c29d382be8a7cd2554a
#
_entry.id   d0e6b5a0dded4c29d382be8a7cd2554a
#
_cell.length_a   1.000
_cell.length_b   1.000
_cell.length_c   1.000
_cell.angle_alpha   90.00
_cell.angle_beta   90.00
_cell.angle_gamma   90.00
#
_symmetry.space_group_name_H-M   'P 1'
#
loop_
_entity.id
_entity.type
_entity.pdbx_description
1 polymer ?
#
loop_
_entity_poly.entity_id
_entity_poly.type
_entity_poly.pdbx_seq_one_letter_code
_entity_poly.pdbx_strand_id
1 'polypeptide(L)'
;MGIPITSRIRSSQLFEQAARTSISAQDLSVWSDDLLSLGLVSDAIVKSACNPDYSVTKTHDLLCEICNDLEIDTAPGFEQLKEIAIIEEYRNGHFTPPHIFFACNIFRRQTGFPEQLHAKFVYDDGIETVTYHGLHSGITGHALETACVDHLTKHKIIRNPAIAG
;
A
#
# COMPACT_ATOMS: atom_id res chain seq x y z
N MET A 1 -3.33 -18.12 -0.86
CA MET A 1 -2.34 -17.43 0.02
C MET A 1 -2.80 -15.99 0.23
N GLY A 2 -2.59 -15.44 1.40
CA GLY A 2 -2.82 -14.01 1.65
C GLY A 2 -1.80 -13.12 0.94
N ILE A 3 -2.05 -11.82 0.94
CA ILE A 3 -1.10 -10.87 0.36
C ILE A 3 0.13 -10.79 1.27
N PRO A 4 1.35 -10.95 0.73
CA PRO A 4 2.56 -10.96 1.53
C PRO A 4 2.83 -9.60 2.15
N ILE A 5 3.34 -9.59 3.37
CA ILE A 5 3.75 -8.38 4.08
C ILE A 5 5.27 -8.26 4.00
N THR A 6 5.72 -7.24 3.32
CA THR A 6 7.12 -6.97 3.06
C THR A 6 7.58 -5.73 3.83
N SER A 7 8.88 -5.60 4.05
CA SER A 7 9.44 -4.56 4.91
C SER A 7 9.88 -3.30 4.16
N ARG A 8 10.36 -3.44 2.93
CA ARG A 8 10.91 -2.31 2.17
C ARG A 8 9.93 -1.68 1.21
N ILE A 9 9.10 -2.50 0.57
CA ILE A 9 8.04 -2.04 -0.32
C ILE A 9 6.76 -2.77 0.03
N ARG A 10 5.67 -2.03 0.20
CA ARG A 10 4.38 -2.60 0.52
C ARG A 10 3.68 -3.12 -0.72
N SER A 11 3.01 -4.25 -0.57
CA SER A 11 2.19 -4.83 -1.64
C SER A 11 1.11 -3.85 -2.10
N SER A 12 0.50 -3.09 -1.19
CA SER A 12 -0.47 -2.04 -1.53
C SER A 12 0.12 -0.97 -2.44
N GLN A 13 1.36 -0.58 -2.23
CA GLN A 13 2.05 0.41 -3.06
C GLN A 13 2.28 -0.11 -4.48
N LEU A 14 2.72 -1.36 -4.63
CA LEU A 14 2.88 -1.98 -5.94
C LEU A 14 1.55 -2.14 -6.68
N PHE A 15 0.52 -2.56 -5.98
CA PHE A 15 -0.81 -2.71 -6.58
C PHE A 15 -1.39 -1.37 -7.00
N GLU A 16 -1.12 -0.30 -6.27
CA GLU A 16 -1.50 1.05 -6.70
C GLU A 16 -0.79 1.45 -7.99
N GLN A 17 0.51 1.21 -8.10
CA GLN A 17 1.27 1.47 -9.32
C GLN A 17 0.72 0.65 -10.49
N ALA A 18 0.42 -0.63 -10.27
CA ALA A 18 -0.15 -1.51 -11.30
C ALA A 18 -1.53 -1.04 -11.75
N ALA A 19 -2.37 -0.57 -10.84
CA ALA A 19 -3.69 -0.02 -11.15
C ALA A 19 -3.60 1.22 -12.05
N ARG A 20 -2.52 1.99 -11.90
CA ARG A 20 -2.23 3.19 -12.73
C ARG A 20 -1.42 2.87 -13.99
N THR A 21 -1.12 1.59 -14.25
CA THR A 21 -0.23 1.16 -15.35
C THR A 21 1.14 1.84 -15.37
N SER A 22 1.66 2.18 -14.20
CA SER A 22 2.94 2.88 -14.02
C SER A 22 3.87 2.15 -13.05
N ILE A 23 3.85 0.83 -13.07
CA ILE A 23 4.65 0.02 -12.15
C ILE A 23 6.15 0.20 -12.39
N SER A 24 6.89 0.48 -11.31
CA SER A 24 8.34 0.62 -11.32
C SER A 24 9.02 -0.75 -11.28
N ALA A 25 9.90 -1.03 -12.26
CA ALA A 25 10.71 -2.24 -12.28
C ALA A 25 11.64 -2.31 -11.05
N GLN A 26 12.16 -1.18 -10.61
CA GLN A 26 12.98 -1.10 -9.40
C GLN A 26 12.19 -1.50 -8.16
N ASP A 27 10.97 -1.00 -8.02
CA ASP A 27 10.10 -1.33 -6.89
C ASP A 27 9.68 -2.80 -6.90
N LEU A 28 9.37 -3.35 -8.08
CA LEU A 28 9.09 -4.78 -8.21
C LEU A 28 10.31 -5.63 -7.86
N SER A 29 11.50 -5.20 -8.25
CA SER A 29 12.76 -5.90 -7.93
C SER A 29 12.97 -5.95 -6.42
N VAL A 30 12.81 -4.84 -5.72
CA VAL A 30 12.94 -4.77 -4.25
C VAL A 30 11.87 -5.62 -3.55
N TRP A 31 10.64 -5.54 -4.01
CA TRP A 31 9.54 -6.37 -3.46
C TRP A 31 9.78 -7.86 -3.68
N SER A 32 10.26 -8.25 -4.86
CA SER A 32 10.59 -9.64 -5.18
C SER A 32 11.74 -10.15 -4.30
N ASP A 33 12.74 -9.33 -4.05
CA ASP A 33 13.83 -9.66 -3.13
C ASP A 33 13.31 -9.88 -1.69
N ASP A 34 12.37 -9.04 -1.25
CA ASP A 34 11.69 -9.26 0.03
C ASP A 34 10.90 -10.58 0.07
N LEU A 35 10.22 -10.95 -1.03
CA LEU A 35 9.52 -12.22 -1.13
C LEU A 35 10.49 -13.39 -0.98
N LEU A 36 11.65 -13.33 -1.62
CA LEU A 36 12.70 -14.35 -1.47
C LEU A 36 13.15 -14.47 -0.01
N SER A 37 13.28 -13.33 0.68
CA SER A 37 13.64 -13.32 2.11
C SER A 37 12.57 -13.97 2.99
N LEU A 38 11.32 -13.98 2.55
CA LEU A 38 10.21 -14.66 3.21
C LEU A 38 10.11 -16.15 2.84
N GLY A 39 11.03 -16.65 2.00
CA GLY A 39 11.01 -18.02 1.53
C GLY A 39 10.06 -18.30 0.36
N LEU A 40 9.51 -17.26 -0.26
CA LEU A 40 8.62 -17.38 -1.41
C LEU A 40 9.45 -17.33 -2.69
N VAL A 41 9.47 -18.42 -3.44
CA VAL A 41 10.34 -18.59 -4.60
C VAL A 41 9.52 -19.03 -5.82
N SER A 42 9.70 -18.33 -6.94
CA SER A 42 9.23 -18.74 -8.26
C SER A 42 10.16 -18.18 -9.32
N ASP A 43 10.09 -18.69 -10.54
CA ASP A 43 10.89 -18.15 -11.64
C ASP A 43 10.63 -16.64 -11.87
N ALA A 44 9.37 -16.23 -11.81
CA ALA A 44 8.99 -14.84 -11.97
C ALA A 44 9.56 -13.96 -10.85
N ILE A 45 9.53 -14.42 -9.60
CA ILE A 45 10.11 -13.71 -8.45
C ILE A 45 11.62 -13.53 -8.63
N VAL A 46 12.32 -14.62 -9.00
CA VAL A 46 13.78 -14.56 -9.22
C VAL A 46 14.12 -13.61 -10.37
N LYS A 47 13.43 -13.70 -11.50
CA LYS A 47 13.64 -12.78 -12.64
C LYS A 47 13.45 -11.32 -12.23
N SER A 48 12.40 -11.02 -11.50
CA SER A 48 12.10 -9.65 -11.06
C SER A 48 13.13 -9.15 -10.06
N ALA A 49 13.58 -9.97 -9.13
CA ALA A 49 14.59 -9.60 -8.14
C ALA A 49 15.95 -9.27 -8.78
N CYS A 50 16.30 -9.98 -9.85
CA CYS A 50 17.62 -9.86 -10.51
C CYS A 50 17.69 -8.76 -11.58
N ASN A 51 16.57 -8.16 -11.98
CA ASN A 51 16.57 -7.18 -13.07
C ASN A 51 15.64 -5.99 -12.81
N PRO A 52 16.21 -4.84 -12.37
CA PRO A 52 15.42 -3.63 -12.10
C PRO A 52 15.15 -2.78 -13.36
N ASP A 53 15.53 -3.24 -14.55
CA ASP A 53 15.54 -2.42 -15.78
C ASP A 53 14.45 -2.83 -16.79
N TYR A 54 13.52 -3.70 -16.43
CA TYR A 54 12.43 -4.09 -17.33
C TYR A 54 11.53 -2.91 -17.69
N SER A 55 10.96 -2.96 -18.90
CA SER A 55 9.93 -1.99 -19.32
C SER A 55 8.69 -2.08 -18.41
N VAL A 56 7.87 -1.03 -18.43
CA VAL A 56 6.61 -1.01 -17.66
C VAL A 56 5.71 -2.20 -18.03
N THR A 57 5.58 -2.52 -19.31
CA THR A 57 4.78 -3.65 -19.79
C THR A 57 5.31 -4.97 -19.26
N LYS A 58 6.62 -5.21 -19.37
CA LYS A 58 7.24 -6.44 -18.88
C LYS A 58 7.14 -6.56 -17.36
N THR A 59 7.32 -5.45 -16.66
CA THR A 59 7.18 -5.38 -15.19
C THR A 59 5.76 -5.72 -14.76
N HIS A 60 4.76 -5.20 -15.45
CA HIS A 60 3.35 -5.52 -15.17
C HIS A 60 3.05 -7.00 -15.39
N ASP A 61 3.54 -7.58 -16.50
CA ASP A 61 3.38 -9.00 -16.79
C ASP A 61 4.02 -9.87 -15.69
N LEU A 62 5.22 -9.50 -15.24
CA LEU A 62 5.90 -10.22 -14.17
C LEU A 62 5.14 -10.13 -12.84
N LEU A 63 4.56 -8.97 -12.52
CA LEU A 63 3.72 -8.85 -11.33
C LEU A 63 2.50 -9.78 -11.41
N CYS A 64 1.85 -9.86 -12.56
CA CYS A 64 0.73 -10.79 -12.76
C CYS A 64 1.17 -12.25 -12.61
N GLU A 65 2.33 -12.62 -13.14
CA GLU A 65 2.87 -13.97 -12.98
C GLU A 65 3.18 -14.28 -11.50
N ILE A 66 3.78 -13.33 -10.78
CA ILE A 66 4.06 -13.49 -9.35
C ILE A 66 2.77 -13.65 -8.55
N CYS A 67 1.76 -12.83 -8.82
CA CYS A 67 0.46 -12.96 -8.16
C CYS A 67 -0.15 -14.34 -8.41
N ASN A 68 -0.06 -14.84 -9.64
CA ASN A 68 -0.54 -16.19 -9.97
C ASN A 68 0.25 -17.27 -9.20
N ASP A 69 1.56 -17.15 -9.14
CA ASP A 69 2.42 -18.10 -8.42
C ASP A 69 2.13 -18.10 -6.91
N LEU A 70 1.79 -16.95 -6.34
CA LEU A 70 1.43 -16.80 -4.93
C LEU A 70 -0.06 -17.08 -4.64
N GLU A 71 -0.80 -17.52 -5.65
CA GLU A 71 -2.25 -17.78 -5.54
C GLU A 71 -3.05 -16.54 -5.10
N ILE A 72 -2.61 -15.37 -5.52
CA ILE A 72 -3.35 -14.12 -5.33
C ILE A 72 -4.30 -13.96 -6.52
N ASP A 73 -5.59 -13.92 -6.24
CA ASP A 73 -6.62 -13.73 -7.28
C ASP A 73 -6.58 -12.29 -7.81
N THR A 74 -6.23 -12.13 -9.09
CA THR A 74 -6.16 -10.83 -9.75
C THR A 74 -7.45 -10.45 -10.49
N ALA A 75 -8.47 -11.32 -10.49
CA ALA A 75 -9.74 -11.05 -11.16
C ALA A 75 -10.45 -9.78 -10.70
N PRO A 76 -10.39 -9.38 -9.40
CA PRO A 76 -10.98 -8.12 -8.96
C PRO A 76 -10.31 -6.86 -9.52
N GLY A 77 -9.08 -6.97 -10.04
CA GLY A 77 -8.27 -5.85 -10.49
C GLY A 77 -7.36 -5.29 -9.40
N PHE A 78 -6.29 -4.61 -9.81
CA PHE A 78 -5.27 -4.10 -8.87
C PHE A 78 -5.77 -2.98 -7.97
N GLU A 79 -6.76 -2.20 -8.39
CA GLU A 79 -7.38 -1.19 -7.52
C GLU A 79 -8.01 -1.83 -6.27
N GLN A 80 -8.73 -2.92 -6.46
CA GLN A 80 -9.34 -3.65 -5.34
C GLN A 80 -8.30 -4.44 -4.54
N LEU A 81 -7.29 -5.02 -5.20
CA LEU A 81 -6.19 -5.68 -4.51
C LEU A 81 -5.40 -4.71 -3.62
N LYS A 82 -5.21 -3.48 -4.06
CA LYS A 82 -4.62 -2.43 -3.24
C LYS A 82 -5.41 -2.23 -1.94
N GLU A 83 -6.73 -2.14 -2.03
CA GLU A 83 -7.59 -1.98 -0.85
C GLU A 83 -7.46 -3.16 0.11
N ILE A 84 -7.48 -4.38 -0.41
CA ILE A 84 -7.29 -5.60 0.39
C ILE A 84 -5.92 -5.59 1.06
N ALA A 85 -4.87 -5.23 0.32
CA ALA A 85 -3.51 -5.16 0.84
C ALA A 85 -3.39 -4.14 1.98
N ILE A 86 -3.99 -2.96 1.83
CA ILE A 86 -4.02 -1.94 2.88
C ILE A 86 -4.66 -2.49 4.15
N ILE A 87 -5.79 -3.18 4.03
CA ILE A 87 -6.49 -3.78 5.17
C ILE A 87 -5.58 -4.78 5.89
N GLU A 88 -4.94 -5.68 5.16
CA GLU A 88 -4.04 -6.68 5.73
C GLU A 88 -2.83 -6.05 6.41
N GLU A 89 -2.22 -5.06 5.78
CA GLU A 89 -1.08 -4.32 6.33
C GLU A 89 -1.45 -3.64 7.66
N TYR A 90 -2.62 -3.00 7.74
CA TYR A 90 -3.10 -2.39 8.97
C TYR A 90 -3.39 -3.42 10.06
N ARG A 91 -4.04 -4.52 9.71
CA ARG A 91 -4.34 -5.59 10.67
C ARG A 91 -3.08 -6.21 11.26
N ASN A 92 -1.99 -6.18 10.52
CA ASN A 92 -0.69 -6.70 10.96
C ASN A 92 0.20 -5.63 11.60
N GLY A 93 -0.31 -4.42 11.81
CA GLY A 93 0.41 -3.34 12.47
C GLY A 93 1.45 -2.62 11.61
N HIS A 94 1.45 -2.85 10.29
CA HIS A 94 2.34 -2.19 9.34
C HIS A 94 1.69 -0.91 8.80
N PHE A 95 1.76 0.16 9.55
CA PHE A 95 1.20 1.43 9.12
C PHE A 95 2.21 2.58 9.26
N THR A 96 2.16 3.44 8.26
CA THR A 96 2.79 4.76 8.27
C THR A 96 1.71 5.82 8.11
N PRO A 97 2.00 7.10 8.35
CA PRO A 97 1.02 8.17 8.17
C PRO A 97 0.24 8.11 6.84
N PRO A 98 0.88 7.93 5.66
CA PRO A 98 0.13 7.78 4.41
C PRO A 98 -0.88 6.64 4.40
N HIS A 99 -0.53 5.50 4.98
CA HIS A 99 -1.45 4.36 5.07
C HIS A 99 -2.65 4.65 5.97
N ILE A 100 -2.43 5.35 7.08
CA ILE A 100 -3.50 5.76 7.98
C ILE A 100 -4.54 6.60 7.22
N PHE A 101 -4.07 7.54 6.41
CA PHE A 101 -4.95 8.41 5.62
C PHE A 101 -5.72 7.61 4.56
N PHE A 102 -5.04 6.71 3.85
CA PHE A 102 -5.69 5.85 2.87
C PHE A 102 -6.75 4.95 3.50
N ALA A 103 -6.45 4.36 4.66
CA ALA A 103 -7.41 3.52 5.36
C ALA A 103 -8.66 4.32 5.79
N CYS A 104 -8.50 5.53 6.28
CA CYS A 104 -9.62 6.38 6.62
C CYS A 104 -10.50 6.68 5.40
N ASN A 105 -9.92 6.95 4.25
CA ASN A 105 -10.68 7.16 3.02
C ASN A 105 -11.43 5.91 2.57
N ILE A 106 -10.77 4.75 2.58
CA ILE A 106 -11.37 3.48 2.15
C ILE A 106 -12.55 3.11 3.05
N PHE A 107 -12.37 3.25 4.36
CA PHE A 107 -13.40 2.87 5.34
C PHE A 107 -14.38 3.99 5.67
N ARG A 108 -14.24 5.17 5.07
CA ARG A 108 -15.05 6.35 5.40
C ARG A 108 -16.55 6.08 5.38
N ARG A 109 -17.04 5.42 4.33
CA ARG A 109 -18.47 5.12 4.17
C ARG A 109 -18.97 4.11 5.20
N GLN A 110 -18.13 3.13 5.56
CA GLN A 110 -18.48 2.09 6.51
C GLN A 110 -18.45 2.57 7.96
N THR A 111 -17.56 3.50 8.27
CA THR A 111 -17.31 3.96 9.63
C THR A 111 -17.84 5.34 9.93
N GLY A 112 -18.33 6.06 8.93
CA GLY A 112 -18.84 7.42 9.12
C GLY A 112 -17.76 8.46 9.45
N PHE A 113 -16.53 8.26 8.99
CA PHE A 113 -15.47 9.27 9.18
C PHE A 113 -15.90 10.60 8.56
N PRO A 114 -15.90 11.71 9.34
CA PRO A 114 -16.52 12.97 8.90
C PRO A 114 -15.76 13.72 7.82
N GLU A 115 -14.49 13.36 7.59
CA GLU A 115 -13.62 14.07 6.66
C GLU A 115 -13.36 13.25 5.40
N GLN A 116 -13.45 13.90 4.25
CA GLN A 116 -12.85 13.38 3.02
C GLN A 116 -11.42 13.87 2.95
N LEU A 117 -10.47 12.98 2.77
CA LEU A 117 -9.05 13.32 2.76
C LEU A 117 -8.56 13.58 1.35
N HIS A 118 -7.85 14.67 1.18
CA HIS A 118 -7.20 15.04 -0.07
C HIS A 118 -5.69 14.95 0.07
N ALA A 119 -5.05 14.32 -0.90
CA ALA A 119 -3.60 14.31 -1.03
C ALA A 119 -3.16 15.52 -1.86
N LYS A 120 -2.22 16.28 -1.34
CA LYS A 120 -1.56 17.37 -2.06
C LYS A 120 -0.11 17.01 -2.29
N PHE A 121 0.29 16.99 -3.56
CA PHE A 121 1.66 16.71 -3.97
C PHE A 121 2.43 18.03 -4.06
N VAL A 122 3.59 18.09 -3.40
CA VAL A 122 4.47 19.26 -3.41
C VAL A 122 5.85 18.82 -3.87
N TYR A 123 6.35 19.49 -4.91
CA TYR A 123 7.72 19.31 -5.39
C TYR A 123 8.59 20.41 -4.82
N ASP A 124 9.65 20.03 -4.13
CA ASP A 124 10.66 20.95 -3.62
C ASP A 124 12.04 20.32 -3.81
N ASP A 125 12.92 21.02 -4.53
CA ASP A 125 14.29 20.56 -4.85
C ASP A 125 14.34 19.13 -5.43
N GLY A 126 13.37 18.77 -6.28
CA GLY A 126 13.29 17.44 -6.90
C GLY A 126 12.78 16.35 -5.99
N ILE A 127 12.38 16.69 -4.77
CA ILE A 127 11.77 15.76 -3.81
C ILE A 127 10.26 15.96 -3.81
N GLU A 128 9.54 14.87 -4.11
CA GLU A 128 8.09 14.87 -4.02
C GLU A 128 7.66 14.55 -2.59
N THR A 129 6.90 15.46 -1.98
CA THR A 129 6.25 15.24 -0.69
C THR A 129 4.74 15.22 -0.86
N VAL A 130 4.07 14.32 -0.13
CA VAL A 130 2.61 14.23 -0.11
C VAL A 130 2.13 14.73 1.25
N THR A 131 1.25 15.71 1.22
CA THR A 131 0.54 16.18 2.41
C THR A 131 -0.94 15.87 2.28
N TYR A 132 -1.59 15.59 3.41
CA TYR A 132 -3.01 15.29 3.46
C TYR A 132 -3.75 16.35 4.27
N HIS A 133 -4.98 16.64 3.88
CA HIS A 133 -5.85 17.55 4.63
C HIS A 133 -7.31 17.09 4.53
N GLY A 134 -8.08 17.39 5.57
CA GLY A 134 -9.51 17.16 5.59
C GLY A 134 -10.25 18.28 4.86
N LEU A 135 -11.17 17.94 3.97
CA LEU A 135 -11.89 18.93 3.14
C LEU A 135 -12.83 19.83 3.92
N HIS A 136 -13.39 19.35 5.03
CA HIS A 136 -14.37 20.12 5.79
C HIS A 136 -13.73 21.08 6.80
N SER A 137 -12.79 20.57 7.59
CA SER A 137 -12.18 21.33 8.67
C SER A 137 -10.84 21.98 8.32
N GLY A 138 -10.23 21.56 7.19
CA GLY A 138 -8.87 21.96 6.85
C GLY A 138 -7.80 21.39 7.77
N ILE A 139 -8.15 20.43 8.61
CA ILE A 139 -7.22 19.80 9.55
C ILE A 139 -6.08 19.11 8.79
N THR A 140 -4.84 19.29 9.25
CA THR A 140 -3.64 18.77 8.60
C THR A 140 -2.65 18.20 9.62
N GLY A 141 -1.58 17.57 9.12
CA GLY A 141 -0.43 17.16 9.90
C GLY A 141 -0.76 16.19 11.03
N HIS A 142 -0.13 16.38 12.17
CA HIS A 142 -0.25 15.47 13.31
C HIS A 142 -1.67 15.39 13.88
N ALA A 143 -2.40 16.50 13.86
CA ALA A 143 -3.80 16.51 14.32
C ALA A 143 -4.69 15.64 13.44
N LEU A 144 -4.49 15.65 12.13
CA LEU A 144 -5.20 14.77 11.19
C LEU A 144 -4.81 13.31 11.41
N GLU A 145 -3.52 13.03 11.55
CA GLU A 145 -3.02 11.68 11.82
C GLU A 145 -3.64 11.10 13.10
N THR A 146 -3.64 11.88 14.19
CA THR A 146 -4.25 11.47 15.46
C THR A 146 -5.73 11.17 15.31
N ALA A 147 -6.47 12.05 14.63
CA ALA A 147 -7.90 11.85 14.40
C ALA A 147 -8.17 10.57 13.59
N CYS A 148 -7.36 10.30 12.58
CA CYS A 148 -7.47 9.08 11.76
C CYS A 148 -7.16 7.82 12.57
N VAL A 149 -6.08 7.81 13.32
CA VAL A 149 -5.67 6.67 14.18
C VAL A 149 -6.76 6.38 15.21
N ASP A 150 -7.25 7.39 15.91
CA ASP A 150 -8.30 7.25 16.92
C ASP A 150 -9.58 6.66 16.31
N HIS A 151 -9.98 7.16 15.15
CA HIS A 151 -11.16 6.68 14.44
C HIS A 151 -11.02 5.21 14.01
N LEU A 152 -9.90 4.86 13.38
CA LEU A 152 -9.64 3.49 12.91
C LEU A 152 -9.51 2.51 14.09
N THR A 153 -8.92 2.95 15.19
CA THR A 153 -8.80 2.16 16.42
C THR A 153 -10.18 1.91 17.04
N LYS A 154 -11.01 2.94 17.15
CA LYS A 154 -12.37 2.86 17.67
C LYS A 154 -13.23 1.87 16.88
N HIS A 155 -13.08 1.85 15.56
CA HIS A 155 -13.81 0.94 14.68
C HIS A 155 -13.12 -0.41 14.48
N LYS A 156 -12.03 -0.69 15.22
CA LYS A 156 -11.27 -1.94 15.18
C LYS A 156 -10.70 -2.29 13.79
N ILE A 157 -10.45 -1.27 12.96
CA ILE A 157 -9.83 -1.47 11.66
C ILE A 157 -8.33 -1.70 11.83
N ILE A 158 -7.70 -0.96 12.74
CA ILE A 158 -6.29 -1.16 13.10
C ILE A 158 -6.17 -1.53 14.58
N ARG A 159 -5.06 -2.16 14.93
CA ARG A 159 -4.72 -2.43 16.33
C ARG A 159 -4.26 -1.13 16.99
N ASN A 160 -4.53 -1.00 18.29
CA ASN A 160 -3.99 0.11 19.07
C ASN A 160 -2.44 0.00 19.08
N PRO A 161 -1.71 0.99 18.56
CA PRO A 161 -0.24 0.94 18.52
C PRO A 161 0.42 0.78 19.91
N ALA A 162 -0.26 1.26 20.96
CA ALA A 162 0.25 1.13 22.34
C ALA A 162 0.16 -0.29 22.89
N ILE A 163 -0.63 -1.15 22.28
CA ILE A 163 -0.88 -2.54 22.70
C ILE A 163 -0.19 -3.54 21.78
N ALA A 164 0.15 -3.15 20.55
CA ALA A 164 0.85 -3.97 19.56
C ALA A 164 2.34 -4.07 19.92
N GLY A 165 2.63 -4.66 21.05
CA GLY A 165 3.99 -4.96 21.46
C GLY A 165 4.51 -6.25 20.84
#